data_43497f7cb51a4dc3f34c8330bbf8c120
#
_entry.id   43497f7cb51a4dc3f34c8330bbf8c120
#
_cell.length_a   1.000
_cell.length_b   1.000
_cell.length_c   1.000
_cell.angle_alpha   90.00
_cell.angle_beta   90.00
_cell.angle_gamma   90.00
#
_symmetry.space_group_name_H-M   'P 1'
#
loop_
_entity.id
_entity.type
_entity.pdbx_description
1 polymer ?
#
loop_
_entity_poly.entity_id
_entity_poly.type
_entity_poly.pdbx_seq_one_letter_code
_entity_poly.pdbx_strand_id
1 'polypeptide(L)'
;AERAVILSEIADRIEDNLEALAVAESWDTGKPVRTTLGADLPLASDHFRYFAGAIRAMEGVRTEVDGDTVVHGFREPLGVVTHAVSWDFPLLGAAWVLAPALATGNTVVLKPALQTPASMHVLLSVIADLLPPGVINIVNGCAGSSVLGVGPSVFFADLTGSLFSRALDGFAHSTSAALVQHGRYEQFLDAALGRVEALV
;
A
#
# COMPACT_ATOMS: atom_id res chain seq x y z
N ALA A 1 1.39 -20.63 6.63
CA ALA A 1 0.29 -20.81 7.60
C ALA A 1 0.25 -19.67 8.62
N GLU A 2 1.33 -19.32 9.31
CA GLU A 2 1.39 -18.29 10.36
C GLU A 2 0.94 -16.90 9.87
N ARG A 3 1.44 -16.44 8.72
CA ARG A 3 1.05 -15.14 8.15
C ARG A 3 -0.45 -15.04 7.87
N ALA A 4 -1.09 -16.13 7.45
CA ALA A 4 -2.54 -16.16 7.25
C ALA A 4 -3.31 -15.96 8.56
N VAL A 5 -2.82 -16.54 9.66
CA VAL A 5 -3.40 -16.33 11.00
C VAL A 5 -3.28 -14.88 11.41
N ILE A 6 -2.07 -14.31 11.31
CA ILE A 6 -1.81 -12.89 11.65
C ILE A 6 -2.71 -11.95 10.84
N LEU A 7 -2.87 -12.18 9.53
CA LEU A 7 -3.75 -11.35 8.71
C LEU A 7 -5.22 -11.45 9.15
N SER A 8 -5.68 -12.63 9.55
CA SER A 8 -7.03 -12.79 10.11
C SER A 8 -7.17 -12.06 11.45
N GLU A 9 -6.17 -12.16 12.33
CA GLU A 9 -6.15 -11.45 13.60
C GLU A 9 -6.12 -9.92 13.41
N ILE A 10 -5.41 -9.41 12.40
CA ILE A 10 -5.46 -7.98 12.04
C ILE A 10 -6.88 -7.58 11.65
N ALA A 11 -7.57 -8.38 10.84
CA ALA A 11 -8.96 -8.12 10.47
C ALA A 11 -9.89 -8.09 11.70
N ASP A 12 -9.74 -9.06 12.60
CA ASP A 12 -10.51 -9.13 13.85
C ASP A 12 -10.24 -7.88 14.72
N ARG A 13 -8.97 -7.47 14.87
CA ARG A 13 -8.61 -6.24 15.62
C ARG A 13 -9.19 -4.98 15.00
N ILE A 14 -9.28 -4.88 13.67
CA ILE A 14 -9.94 -3.75 13.00
C ILE A 14 -11.44 -3.75 13.37
N GLU A 15 -12.10 -4.91 13.33
CA GLU A 15 -13.52 -5.04 13.65
C GLU A 15 -13.82 -4.74 15.12
N ASP A 16 -12.97 -5.21 16.04
CA ASP A 16 -13.09 -4.94 17.47
C ASP A 16 -12.89 -3.46 17.83
N ASN A 17 -12.23 -2.68 16.96
CA ASN A 17 -11.90 -1.27 17.18
C ASN A 17 -12.53 -0.32 16.16
N LEU A 18 -13.62 -0.74 15.49
CA LEU A 18 -14.27 0.01 14.42
C LEU A 18 -14.59 1.46 14.79
N GLU A 19 -15.16 1.69 15.97
CA GLU A 19 -15.56 3.04 16.41
C GLU A 19 -14.35 3.97 16.57
N ALA A 20 -13.28 3.49 17.21
CA ALA A 20 -12.08 4.27 17.44
C ALA A 20 -11.38 4.61 16.10
N LEU A 21 -11.28 3.64 15.21
CA LEU A 21 -10.69 3.80 13.88
C LEU A 21 -11.55 4.74 13.01
N ALA A 22 -12.88 4.61 13.07
CA ALA A 22 -13.79 5.47 12.31
C ALA A 22 -13.74 6.92 12.77
N VAL A 23 -13.67 7.15 14.09
CA VAL A 23 -13.53 8.51 14.65
C VAL A 23 -12.18 9.11 14.21
N ALA A 24 -11.08 8.37 14.30
CA ALA A 24 -9.77 8.85 13.88
C ALA A 24 -9.74 9.19 12.38
N GLU A 25 -10.31 8.34 11.52
CA GLU A 25 -10.40 8.58 10.09
C GLU A 25 -11.28 9.79 9.77
N SER A 26 -12.43 9.89 10.44
CA SER A 26 -13.34 11.02 10.25
C SER A 26 -12.76 12.34 10.74
N TRP A 27 -11.98 12.32 11.80
CA TRP A 27 -11.28 13.49 12.31
C TRP A 27 -10.30 14.07 11.31
N ASP A 28 -9.50 13.22 10.67
CA ASP A 28 -8.51 13.64 9.68
C ASP A 28 -9.15 14.05 8.33
N THR A 29 -10.11 13.25 7.86
CA THR A 29 -10.65 13.37 6.48
C THR A 29 -11.85 14.31 6.39
N GLY A 30 -12.55 14.54 7.49
CA GLY A 30 -13.85 15.23 7.51
C GLY A 30 -15.02 14.38 7.01
N LYS A 31 -14.82 13.09 6.69
CA LYS A 31 -15.89 12.16 6.32
C LYS A 31 -16.87 11.95 7.48
N PRO A 32 -18.16 11.76 7.21
CA PRO A 32 -19.10 11.34 8.26
C PRO A 32 -18.71 9.98 8.83
N VAL A 33 -18.68 9.84 10.16
CA VAL A 33 -18.35 8.57 10.87
C VAL A 33 -19.19 7.40 10.36
N ARG A 34 -20.47 7.62 10.04
CA ARG A 34 -21.36 6.59 9.47
C ARG A 34 -20.84 6.00 8.15
N THR A 35 -20.15 6.79 7.33
CA THR A 35 -19.59 6.34 6.05
C THR A 35 -18.38 5.45 6.29
N THR A 36 -17.50 5.88 7.18
CA THR A 36 -16.31 5.12 7.55
C THR A 36 -16.67 3.79 8.21
N LEU A 37 -17.63 3.81 9.15
CA LEU A 37 -18.16 2.60 9.81
C LEU A 37 -18.88 1.65 8.85
N GLY A 38 -19.66 2.20 7.91
CA GLY A 38 -20.52 1.40 7.05
C GLY A 38 -19.87 0.89 5.78
N ALA A 39 -18.73 1.44 5.37
CA ALA A 39 -18.08 1.09 4.13
C ALA A 39 -16.56 0.92 4.26
N ASP A 40 -15.81 1.97 4.63
CA ASP A 40 -14.36 1.97 4.50
C ASP A 40 -13.68 0.91 5.38
N LEU A 41 -14.05 0.84 6.66
CA LEU A 41 -13.44 -0.09 7.61
C LEU A 41 -13.85 -1.55 7.39
N PRO A 42 -15.13 -1.88 7.11
CA PRO A 42 -15.50 -3.23 6.73
C PRO A 42 -14.74 -3.73 5.50
N LEU A 43 -14.56 -2.88 4.47
CA LEU A 43 -13.75 -3.22 3.31
C LEU A 43 -12.27 -3.38 3.66
N ALA A 44 -11.74 -2.57 4.56
CA ALA A 44 -10.35 -2.72 5.01
C ALA A 44 -10.13 -4.06 5.72
N SER A 45 -11.03 -4.47 6.63
CA SER A 45 -10.96 -5.78 7.30
C SER A 45 -11.10 -6.93 6.30
N ASP A 46 -12.03 -6.83 5.35
CA ASP A 46 -12.26 -7.83 4.31
C ASP A 46 -11.02 -8.06 3.43
N HIS A 47 -10.26 -7.00 3.11
CA HIS A 47 -9.00 -7.13 2.39
C HIS A 47 -7.98 -8.00 3.13
N PHE A 48 -7.83 -7.83 4.42
CA PHE A 48 -6.94 -8.68 5.22
C PHE A 48 -7.42 -10.14 5.23
N ARG A 49 -8.73 -10.37 5.38
CA ARG A 49 -9.31 -11.72 5.30
C ARG A 49 -9.12 -12.37 3.93
N TYR A 50 -9.32 -11.59 2.87
CA TYR A 50 -9.08 -12.06 1.51
C TYR A 50 -7.64 -12.56 1.32
N PHE A 51 -6.65 -11.75 1.69
CA PHE A 51 -5.24 -12.14 1.54
C PHE A 51 -4.80 -13.22 2.53
N ALA A 52 -5.43 -13.33 3.68
CA ALA A 52 -5.26 -14.48 4.58
C ALA A 52 -5.68 -15.80 3.91
N GLY A 53 -6.76 -15.79 3.13
CA GLY A 53 -7.19 -16.92 2.31
C GLY A 53 -6.28 -17.13 1.10
N ALA A 54 -6.01 -16.08 0.34
CA ALA A 54 -5.27 -16.13 -0.92
C ALA A 54 -3.85 -16.70 -0.75
N ILE A 55 -3.15 -16.34 0.33
CA ILE A 55 -1.78 -16.87 0.57
C ILE A 55 -1.77 -18.37 0.81
N ARG A 56 -2.85 -18.97 1.28
CA ARG A 56 -2.95 -20.42 1.50
C ARG A 56 -3.10 -21.20 0.20
N ALA A 57 -3.61 -20.53 -0.84
CA ALA A 57 -3.78 -21.08 -2.19
C ALA A 57 -2.62 -20.72 -3.14
N MET A 58 -1.61 -19.97 -2.66
CA MET A 58 -0.49 -19.55 -3.49
C MET A 58 0.45 -20.72 -3.75
N GLU A 59 0.56 -21.11 -5.01
CA GLU A 59 1.37 -22.23 -5.48
C GLU A 59 2.62 -21.75 -6.22
N GLY A 60 3.64 -22.62 -6.28
CA GLY A 60 4.77 -22.48 -7.18
C GLY A 60 4.45 -23.01 -8.57
N VAL A 61 5.33 -22.78 -9.52
CA VAL A 61 5.21 -23.28 -10.89
C VAL A 61 6.21 -24.41 -11.09
N ARG A 62 5.75 -25.51 -11.67
CA ARG A 62 6.61 -26.60 -12.16
C ARG A 62 6.35 -26.78 -13.64
N THR A 63 7.40 -26.67 -14.47
CA THR A 63 7.32 -26.82 -15.91
C THR A 63 8.33 -27.86 -16.37
N GLU A 64 7.91 -28.87 -17.12
CA GLU A 64 8.78 -29.79 -17.83
C GLU A 64 9.17 -29.14 -19.16
N VAL A 65 10.49 -28.96 -19.37
CA VAL A 65 11.05 -28.36 -20.60
C VAL A 65 11.34 -29.43 -21.63
N ASP A 66 11.91 -30.53 -21.17
CA ASP A 66 12.18 -31.75 -21.96
C ASP A 66 12.16 -32.96 -21.02
N GLY A 67 12.44 -34.18 -21.58
CA GLY A 67 12.34 -35.43 -20.82
C GLY A 67 13.25 -35.52 -19.59
N ASP A 68 14.29 -34.70 -19.51
CA ASP A 68 15.29 -34.74 -18.45
C ASP A 68 15.36 -33.44 -17.62
N THR A 69 14.67 -32.38 -18.03
CA THR A 69 14.76 -31.05 -17.43
C THR A 69 13.43 -30.57 -16.86
N VAL A 70 13.41 -30.27 -15.57
CA VAL A 70 12.25 -29.68 -14.86
C VAL A 70 12.66 -28.33 -14.25
N VAL A 71 11.89 -27.31 -14.55
CA VAL A 71 12.05 -25.96 -13.99
C VAL A 71 11.03 -25.73 -12.86
N HIS A 72 11.51 -25.32 -11.70
CA HIS A 72 10.68 -24.92 -10.58
C HIS A 72 10.74 -23.41 -10.40
N GLY A 73 9.58 -22.74 -10.41
CA GLY A 73 9.44 -21.34 -10.09
C GLY A 73 8.99 -21.16 -8.64
N PHE A 74 9.76 -20.41 -7.86
CA PHE A 74 9.45 -20.05 -6.49
C PHE A 74 9.10 -18.56 -6.41
N ARG A 75 8.20 -18.19 -5.48
CA ARG A 75 7.88 -16.80 -5.16
C ARG A 75 8.57 -16.44 -3.86
N GLU A 76 9.37 -15.38 -3.90
CA GLU A 76 10.09 -14.85 -2.73
C GLU A 76 9.65 -13.43 -2.41
N PRO A 77 9.73 -13.00 -1.12
CA PRO A 77 9.49 -11.61 -0.77
C PRO A 77 10.47 -10.67 -1.47
N LEU A 78 10.01 -9.49 -1.87
CA LEU A 78 10.88 -8.41 -2.36
C LEU A 78 11.77 -7.83 -1.26
N GLY A 79 11.36 -7.99 0.00
CA GLY A 79 12.05 -7.46 1.18
C GLY A 79 11.31 -6.25 1.75
N VAL A 80 11.82 -5.05 1.58
CA VAL A 80 11.20 -3.80 2.03
C VAL A 80 10.41 -3.19 0.88
N VAL A 81 9.10 -3.01 1.08
CA VAL A 81 8.23 -2.29 0.14
C VAL A 81 7.79 -0.97 0.73
N THR A 82 7.68 0.04 -0.10
CA THR A 82 7.27 1.38 0.32
C THR A 82 5.99 1.78 -0.40
N HIS A 83 5.10 2.47 0.31
CA HIS A 83 3.87 2.95 -0.29
C HIS A 83 3.42 4.29 0.27
N ALA A 84 2.99 5.19 -0.63
CA ALA A 84 2.35 6.45 -0.26
C ALA A 84 0.83 6.29 -0.38
N VAL A 85 0.11 6.54 0.72
CA VAL A 85 -1.34 6.42 0.78
C VAL A 85 -1.99 7.77 0.51
N SER A 86 -3.06 7.77 -0.27
CA SER A 86 -3.86 8.95 -0.56
C SER A 86 -4.67 9.42 0.66
N TRP A 87 -5.10 10.68 0.63
CA TRP A 87 -5.87 11.31 1.71
C TRP A 87 -7.36 10.95 1.72
N ASP A 88 -7.89 10.46 0.60
CA ASP A 88 -9.33 10.23 0.40
C ASP A 88 -9.85 8.97 1.09
N PHE A 89 -9.04 7.92 1.17
CA PHE A 89 -9.35 6.65 1.85
C PHE A 89 -8.13 6.14 2.64
N PRO A 90 -7.71 6.83 3.73
CA PRO A 90 -6.47 6.52 4.41
C PRO A 90 -6.35 5.07 4.89
N LEU A 91 -7.29 4.59 5.70
CA LEU A 91 -7.25 3.22 6.23
C LEU A 91 -7.49 2.16 5.17
N LEU A 92 -8.46 2.37 4.30
CA LEU A 92 -8.72 1.44 3.21
C LEU A 92 -7.53 1.36 2.24
N GLY A 93 -6.94 2.51 1.89
CA GLY A 93 -5.73 2.58 1.07
C GLY A 93 -4.54 1.90 1.74
N ALA A 94 -4.39 2.03 3.07
CA ALA A 94 -3.38 1.30 3.82
C ALA A 94 -3.63 -0.23 3.75
N ALA A 95 -4.88 -0.68 3.92
CA ALA A 95 -5.23 -2.09 3.85
C ALA A 95 -4.91 -2.70 2.48
N TRP A 96 -5.17 -1.97 1.38
CA TRP A 96 -4.87 -2.41 0.01
C TRP A 96 -3.40 -2.76 -0.20
N VAL A 97 -2.52 -2.12 0.53
CA VAL A 97 -1.07 -2.33 0.43
C VAL A 97 -0.55 -3.28 1.50
N LEU A 98 -0.97 -3.08 2.75
CA LEU A 98 -0.49 -3.88 3.88
C LEU A 98 -0.88 -5.34 3.72
N ALA A 99 -2.13 -5.63 3.35
CA ALA A 99 -2.61 -7.00 3.27
C ALA A 99 -1.81 -7.86 2.27
N PRO A 100 -1.62 -7.49 0.98
CA PRO A 100 -0.82 -8.28 0.06
C PRO A 100 0.68 -8.28 0.39
N ALA A 101 1.22 -7.15 0.88
CA ALA A 101 2.65 -7.06 1.21
C ALA A 101 3.02 -7.99 2.38
N LEU A 102 2.23 -7.98 3.45
CA LEU A 102 2.43 -8.86 4.60
C LEU A 102 2.14 -10.32 4.25
N ALA A 103 1.11 -10.60 3.44
CA ALA A 103 0.82 -11.93 2.94
C ALA A 103 2.03 -12.55 2.25
N THR A 104 2.69 -11.79 1.38
CA THR A 104 3.85 -12.25 0.62
C THR A 104 5.16 -12.21 1.41
N GLY A 105 5.15 -11.72 2.66
CA GLY A 105 6.30 -11.78 3.58
C GLY A 105 7.23 -10.57 3.49
N ASN A 106 6.76 -9.45 2.95
CA ASN A 106 7.51 -8.21 2.91
C ASN A 106 7.35 -7.42 4.23
N THR A 107 8.30 -6.52 4.48
CA THR A 107 8.15 -5.42 5.44
C THR A 107 7.73 -4.16 4.71
N VAL A 108 7.00 -3.27 5.40
CA VAL A 108 6.38 -2.11 4.76
C VAL A 108 6.81 -0.81 5.41
N VAL A 109 7.19 0.16 4.59
CA VAL A 109 7.29 1.57 4.96
C VAL A 109 6.11 2.30 4.35
N LEU A 110 5.18 2.73 5.20
CA LEU A 110 3.96 3.39 4.81
C LEU A 110 4.09 4.90 5.01
N LYS A 111 3.79 5.66 3.98
CA LYS A 111 3.75 7.10 4.03
C LYS A 111 2.32 7.61 3.89
N PRO A 112 1.67 8.02 4.99
CA PRO A 112 0.38 8.68 4.93
C PRO A 112 0.43 9.98 4.13
N ALA A 113 -0.71 10.41 3.61
CA ALA A 113 -0.86 11.78 3.16
C ALA A 113 -0.64 12.74 4.34
N LEU A 114 -0.05 13.90 4.07
CA LEU A 114 0.26 14.88 5.12
C LEU A 114 -0.96 15.31 5.92
N GLN A 115 -2.11 15.36 5.25
CA GLN A 115 -3.37 15.82 5.82
C GLN A 115 -4.08 14.77 6.69
N THR A 116 -3.82 13.47 6.47
CA THR A 116 -4.60 12.37 7.05
C THR A 116 -3.74 11.24 7.60
N PRO A 117 -2.82 11.50 8.55
CA PRO A 117 -1.94 10.48 9.10
C PRO A 117 -2.51 9.75 10.33
N ALA A 118 -3.49 10.34 11.07
CA ALA A 118 -3.82 9.90 12.42
C ALA A 118 -4.45 8.50 12.44
N SER A 119 -5.37 8.20 11.52
CA SER A 119 -6.03 6.90 11.48
C SER A 119 -5.06 5.73 11.30
N MET A 120 -3.98 5.93 10.54
CA MET A 120 -2.93 4.90 10.37
C MET A 120 -2.12 4.66 11.63
N HIS A 121 -1.86 5.70 12.42
CA HIS A 121 -1.19 5.54 13.72
C HIS A 121 -2.10 4.82 14.73
N VAL A 122 -3.41 5.10 14.70
CA VAL A 122 -4.38 4.36 15.52
C VAL A 122 -4.43 2.89 15.09
N LEU A 123 -4.52 2.61 13.78
CA LEU A 123 -4.45 1.24 13.27
C LEU A 123 -3.18 0.53 13.76
N LEU A 124 -2.02 1.17 13.63
CA LEU A 124 -0.76 0.57 14.04
C LEU A 124 -0.75 0.27 15.54
N SER A 125 -1.31 1.15 16.38
CA SER A 125 -1.40 0.90 17.83
C SER A 125 -2.29 -0.29 18.18
N VAL A 126 -3.33 -0.56 17.37
CA VAL A 126 -4.28 -1.67 17.56
C VAL A 126 -3.67 -3.02 17.17
N ILE A 127 -2.73 -3.04 16.21
CA ILE A 127 -2.15 -4.28 15.68
C ILE A 127 -0.67 -4.48 16.04
N ALA A 128 -0.07 -3.58 16.82
CA ALA A 128 1.38 -3.58 17.08
C ALA A 128 1.89 -4.85 17.74
N ASP A 129 1.09 -5.48 18.59
CA ASP A 129 1.41 -6.72 19.31
C ASP A 129 1.34 -7.98 18.44
N LEU A 130 0.68 -7.91 17.29
CA LEU A 130 0.54 -9.03 16.35
C LEU A 130 1.76 -9.22 15.44
N LEU A 131 2.60 -8.22 15.34
CA LEU A 131 3.70 -8.18 14.38
C LEU A 131 5.05 -7.96 15.07
N PRO A 132 6.11 -8.59 14.57
CA PRO A 132 7.45 -8.25 15.02
C PRO A 132 7.78 -6.76 14.80
N PRO A 133 8.57 -6.13 15.68
CA PRO A 133 9.02 -4.76 15.49
C PRO A 133 9.67 -4.55 14.13
N GLY A 134 9.33 -3.45 13.45
CA GLY A 134 9.92 -3.09 12.16
C GLY A 134 9.22 -3.71 10.92
N VAL A 135 8.20 -4.57 11.10
CA VAL A 135 7.44 -5.12 9.96
C VAL A 135 6.61 -4.05 9.27
N ILE A 136 5.97 -3.16 10.02
CA ILE A 136 5.28 -1.98 9.50
C ILE A 136 5.91 -0.74 10.13
N ASN A 137 6.27 0.23 9.30
CA ASN A 137 6.83 1.50 9.72
C ASN A 137 6.06 2.62 9.06
N ILE A 138 5.68 3.64 9.83
CA ILE A 138 5.01 4.84 9.30
C ILE A 138 6.00 5.99 9.29
N VAL A 139 6.11 6.67 8.16
CA VAL A 139 6.94 7.87 8.02
C VAL A 139 6.08 9.03 7.57
N ASN A 140 5.93 10.02 8.42
CA ASN A 140 5.23 11.25 8.11
C ASN A 140 6.15 12.26 7.42
N GLY A 141 5.59 13.13 6.61
CA GLY A 141 6.36 14.22 5.99
C GLY A 141 5.75 14.73 4.70
N CYS A 142 6.24 15.89 4.24
CA CYS A 142 5.84 16.48 2.97
C CYS A 142 6.26 15.61 1.79
N ALA A 143 5.56 15.77 0.66
CA ALA A 143 5.98 15.22 -0.62
C ALA A 143 7.40 15.77 -0.94
N GLY A 144 8.40 14.91 -0.94
CA GLY A 144 9.80 15.34 -1.14
C GLY A 144 10.72 15.09 0.06
N SER A 145 10.20 14.84 1.27
CA SER A 145 10.99 14.18 2.29
C SER A 145 11.20 12.74 1.82
N SER A 146 12.44 12.40 1.55
CA SER A 146 12.81 11.08 1.02
C SER A 146 12.49 9.99 2.03
N VAL A 147 11.24 9.51 2.01
CA VAL A 147 10.82 8.33 2.77
C VAL A 147 11.64 7.11 2.37
N LEU A 148 12.25 7.17 1.19
CA LEU A 148 12.84 6.01 0.55
C LEU A 148 14.34 5.89 0.75
N GLY A 149 15.01 6.81 1.48
CA GLY A 149 16.48 6.77 1.62
C GLY A 149 17.25 6.73 0.28
N VAL A 150 16.53 6.75 -0.82
CA VAL A 150 16.99 6.71 -2.20
C VAL A 150 16.62 8.07 -2.77
N GLY A 151 17.56 8.80 -3.23
CA GLY A 151 17.46 10.22 -3.58
C GLY A 151 16.24 10.63 -4.43
N PRO A 152 16.08 11.92 -4.70
CA PRO A 152 14.90 12.51 -5.34
C PRO A 152 14.42 11.80 -6.61
N SER A 153 15.29 11.08 -7.30
CA SER A 153 15.02 10.37 -8.55
C SER A 153 14.08 9.16 -8.40
N VAL A 154 14.11 8.45 -7.26
CA VAL A 154 13.22 7.28 -7.06
C VAL A 154 11.81 7.71 -6.69
N PHE A 155 11.67 8.79 -5.90
CA PHE A 155 10.37 9.36 -5.61
C PHE A 155 9.66 9.84 -6.90
N PHE A 156 10.39 10.46 -7.82
CA PHE A 156 9.84 10.87 -9.11
C PHE A 156 9.45 9.67 -10.00
N ALA A 157 10.25 8.61 -10.01
CA ALA A 157 9.95 7.43 -10.80
C ALA A 157 8.68 6.72 -10.28
N ASP A 158 8.51 6.62 -8.96
CA ASP A 158 7.35 5.97 -8.36
C ASP A 158 6.08 6.84 -8.50
N LEU A 159 6.17 8.15 -8.25
CA LEU A 159 5.06 9.08 -8.47
C LEU A 159 4.61 9.10 -9.94
N THR A 160 5.58 9.12 -10.87
CA THR A 160 5.29 9.10 -12.31
C THR A 160 4.70 7.76 -12.73
N GLY A 161 5.24 6.65 -12.21
CA GLY A 161 4.69 5.30 -12.46
C GLY A 161 3.26 5.16 -11.96
N SER A 162 2.97 5.63 -10.74
CA SER A 162 1.62 5.58 -10.17
C SER A 162 0.62 6.53 -10.86
N LEU A 163 1.06 7.68 -11.33
CA LEU A 163 0.24 8.62 -12.09
C LEU A 163 -0.17 8.05 -13.45
N PHE A 164 0.78 7.45 -14.18
CA PHE A 164 0.52 6.93 -15.51
C PHE A 164 -0.17 5.56 -15.51
N SER A 165 0.18 4.64 -14.60
CA SER A 165 -0.48 3.33 -14.55
C SER A 165 -1.96 3.47 -14.16
N ARG A 166 -2.29 4.32 -13.19
CA ARG A 166 -3.68 4.58 -12.80
C ARG A 166 -4.50 5.29 -13.89
N ALA A 167 -3.88 6.17 -14.66
CA ALA A 167 -4.54 6.82 -15.80
C ALA A 167 -4.88 5.81 -16.91
N LEU A 168 -4.02 4.81 -17.12
CA LEU A 168 -4.23 3.75 -18.12
C LEU A 168 -5.26 2.71 -17.68
N ASP A 169 -5.34 2.41 -16.38
CA ASP A 169 -6.26 1.43 -15.81
C ASP A 169 -7.72 1.94 -15.71
N GLY A 170 -8.00 3.19 -16.10
CA GLY A 170 -9.35 3.76 -16.13
C GLY A 170 -9.99 3.98 -14.77
N PHE A 171 -9.23 3.99 -13.69
CA PHE A 171 -9.74 4.24 -12.35
C PHE A 171 -10.21 5.70 -12.20
N ALA A 172 -11.41 5.88 -11.66
CA ALA A 172 -12.08 7.17 -11.47
C ALA A 172 -11.30 8.19 -10.57
N HIS A 173 -10.25 7.77 -9.92
CA HIS A 173 -9.39 8.58 -9.04
C HIS A 173 -7.99 8.82 -9.62
N SER A 174 -7.82 8.68 -10.94
CA SER A 174 -6.57 9.04 -11.59
C SER A 174 -6.30 10.53 -11.44
N THR A 175 -5.08 10.89 -11.07
CA THR A 175 -4.65 12.29 -10.98
C THR A 175 -4.68 12.89 -12.39
N SER A 176 -5.45 13.96 -12.58
CA SER A 176 -5.56 14.64 -13.88
C SER A 176 -4.52 15.74 -14.10
N ALA A 177 -3.79 16.13 -13.06
CA ALA A 177 -2.74 17.15 -13.13
C ALA A 177 -1.65 16.91 -12.05
N ALA A 178 -0.41 17.15 -12.42
CA ALA A 178 0.73 17.18 -11.52
C ALA A 178 1.27 18.61 -11.38
N LEU A 179 1.28 19.14 -10.15
CA LEU A 179 1.90 20.43 -9.85
C LEU A 179 3.38 20.22 -9.51
N VAL A 180 4.25 20.68 -10.40
CA VAL A 180 5.70 20.51 -10.25
C VAL A 180 6.34 21.86 -9.99
N GLN A 181 7.25 21.91 -8.99
CA GLN A 181 8.02 23.10 -8.72
C GLN A 181 8.85 23.50 -9.95
N HIS A 182 8.83 24.79 -10.31
CA HIS A 182 9.47 25.30 -11.51
C HIS A 182 10.92 24.83 -11.69
N GLY A 183 11.74 24.87 -10.64
CA GLY A 183 13.15 24.45 -10.72
C GLY A 183 13.36 22.93 -10.89
N ARG A 184 12.30 22.12 -10.89
CA ARG A 184 12.34 20.67 -11.09
C ARG A 184 11.51 20.19 -12.29
N TYR A 185 10.96 21.13 -13.03
CA TYR A 185 10.04 20.82 -14.13
C TYR A 185 10.70 19.98 -15.22
N GLU A 186 11.88 20.35 -15.68
CA GLU A 186 12.60 19.62 -16.71
C GLU A 186 12.93 18.17 -16.27
N GLN A 187 13.42 17.99 -15.04
CA GLN A 187 13.69 16.67 -14.48
C GLN A 187 12.43 15.79 -14.42
N PHE A 188 11.30 16.39 -14.05
CA PHE A 188 10.02 15.69 -14.00
C PHE A 188 9.57 15.32 -15.42
N LEU A 189 9.70 16.23 -16.37
CA LEU A 189 9.31 16.02 -17.75
C LEU A 189 10.12 14.88 -18.40
N ASP A 190 11.44 14.88 -18.24
CA ASP A 190 12.32 13.82 -18.75
C ASP A 190 11.96 12.46 -18.17
N ALA A 191 11.71 12.39 -16.85
CA ALA A 191 11.31 11.15 -16.18
C ALA A 191 9.92 10.67 -16.66
N ALA A 192 8.97 11.59 -16.88
CA ALA A 192 7.65 11.28 -17.38
C ALA A 192 7.69 10.76 -18.83
N LEU A 193 8.45 11.41 -19.70
CA LEU A 193 8.63 10.99 -21.10
C LEU A 193 9.29 9.62 -21.17
N GLY A 194 10.36 9.38 -20.43
CA GLY A 194 11.01 8.06 -20.39
C GLY A 194 10.09 6.93 -19.90
N ARG A 195 9.10 7.25 -19.04
CA ARG A 195 8.09 6.27 -18.62
C ARG A 195 7.05 6.01 -19.70
N VAL A 196 6.61 7.05 -20.42
CA VAL A 196 5.66 6.91 -21.54
C VAL A 196 6.30 6.08 -22.66
N GLU A 197 7.54 6.36 -23.03
CA GLU A 197 8.30 5.61 -24.04
C GLU A 197 8.49 4.13 -23.67
N ALA A 198 8.61 3.81 -22.37
CA ALA A 198 8.73 2.42 -21.91
C ALA A 198 7.41 1.64 -21.90
N LEU A 199 6.25 2.32 -22.13
CA LEU A 199 4.91 1.71 -22.20
C LEU A 199 4.47 1.39 -23.65
N VAL A 200 5.21 1.85 -24.66
CA VAL A 200 5.01 1.59 -26.08
C VAL A 200 5.92 0.49 -26.57
#